data_ce642ebdb0788c2e40cf8ec96534c868
#
_entry.id   ce642ebdb0788c2e40cf8ec96534c868
#
_cell.length_a   1.000
_cell.length_b   1.000
_cell.length_c   1.000
_cell.angle_alpha   90.00
_cell.angle_beta   90.00
_cell.angle_gamma   90.00
#
_symmetry.space_group_name_H-M   'P 1'
#
loop_
_entity.id
_entity.type
_entity.pdbx_description
1 polymer ?
#
loop_
_entity_poly.entity_id
_entity_poly.type
_entity_poly.pdbx_seq_one_letter_code
_entity_poly.pdbx_strand_id
1 'polypeptide(L)'
;MRIITVNLNGIRSANSKGFYEWLQTQQADVICLQEIRIMHEQLTEIMLNPVNLNSSFEFAEKRGYSGVGIYFRKSPDSIQKGIG
;
A
#
# COMPACT_ATOMS: atom_id res chain seq x y z
N MET A 1 -14.13 -5.73 10.89
CA MET A 1 -13.14 -5.25 9.90
C MET A 1 -11.78 -5.14 10.56
N ARG A 2 -10.77 -5.64 9.86
CA ARG A 2 -9.40 -5.58 10.37
C ARG A 2 -8.62 -4.51 9.60
N ILE A 3 -8.11 -3.53 10.31
CA ILE A 3 -7.34 -2.42 9.73
C ILE A 3 -5.93 -2.46 10.32
N ILE A 4 -4.94 -2.38 9.45
CA ILE A 4 -3.53 -2.36 9.86
C ILE A 4 -2.90 -1.08 9.34
N THR A 5 -2.06 -0.47 10.16
CA THR A 5 -1.25 0.67 9.75
C THR A 5 0.21 0.26 9.85
N VAL A 6 0.98 0.52 8.82
CA VAL A 6 2.38 0.11 8.81
C VAL A 6 3.23 1.19 8.17
N ASN A 7 4.39 1.44 8.77
CA ASN A 7 5.40 2.33 8.21
C ASN A 7 6.39 1.46 7.44
N LEU A 8 6.45 1.65 6.13
CA LEU A 8 7.25 0.79 5.28
C LEU A 8 8.73 1.18 5.23
N ASN A 9 9.02 2.44 5.50
CA ASN A 9 10.38 2.94 5.35
C ASN A 9 10.93 2.56 3.97
N GLY A 10 10.09 2.76 2.95
CA GLY A 10 10.41 2.39 1.58
C GLY A 10 9.75 1.10 1.18
N ILE A 11 8.82 1.16 0.20
CA ILE A 11 8.06 -0.02 -0.20
C ILE A 11 8.95 -1.05 -0.91
N ARG A 12 9.98 -0.59 -1.64
CA ARG A 12 10.87 -1.54 -2.30
C ARG A 12 11.71 -2.31 -1.29
N SER A 13 12.18 -1.61 -0.27
CA SER A 13 12.92 -2.25 0.80
C SER A 13 12.05 -3.22 1.58
N ALA A 14 10.82 -2.80 1.87
CA ALA A 14 9.88 -3.66 2.59
C ALA A 14 9.59 -4.92 1.80
N ASN A 15 9.41 -4.80 0.49
CA ASN A 15 9.17 -5.96 -0.36
C ASN A 15 10.34 -6.95 -0.29
N SER A 16 11.56 -6.44 -0.35
CA SER A 16 12.72 -7.32 -0.31
C SER A 16 12.89 -8.01 1.05
N LYS A 17 12.26 -7.47 2.08
CA LYS A 17 12.30 -8.05 3.42
C LYS A 17 11.10 -8.94 3.73
N GLY A 18 10.27 -9.22 2.72
CA GLY A 18 9.17 -10.16 2.90
C GLY A 18 7.85 -9.52 3.29
N PHE A 19 7.66 -8.24 3.02
CA PHE A 19 6.44 -7.54 3.40
C PHE A 19 5.19 -8.22 2.83
N TYR A 20 5.23 -8.60 1.55
CA TYR A 20 4.04 -9.17 0.92
C TYR A 20 3.73 -10.58 1.40
N GLU A 21 4.75 -11.36 1.74
CA GLU A 21 4.52 -12.66 2.38
C GLU A 21 3.85 -12.48 3.73
N TRP A 22 4.34 -11.52 4.51
CA TRP A 22 3.74 -11.22 5.80
C TRP A 22 2.30 -10.75 5.63
N LEU A 23 2.05 -9.91 4.62
CA LEU A 23 0.74 -9.36 4.38
C LEU A 23 -0.30 -10.45 4.14
N GLN A 24 0.08 -11.51 3.45
CA GLN A 24 -0.82 -12.63 3.19
C GLN A 24 -1.33 -13.27 4.47
N THR A 25 -0.53 -13.24 5.52
CA THR A 25 -0.90 -13.90 6.78
C THR A 25 -1.83 -13.05 7.62
N GLN A 26 -2.01 -11.79 7.29
CA GLN A 26 -2.73 -10.86 8.17
C GLN A 26 -4.24 -10.85 7.94
N GLN A 27 -4.69 -11.24 6.75
CA GLN A 27 -6.12 -11.24 6.41
C GLN A 27 -6.79 -9.92 6.77
N ALA A 28 -6.11 -8.83 6.49
CA ALA A 28 -6.64 -7.51 6.79
C ALA A 28 -7.57 -7.04 5.68
N ASP A 29 -8.52 -6.20 6.04
CA ASP A 29 -9.43 -5.60 5.06
C ASP A 29 -8.87 -4.31 4.50
N VAL A 30 -8.14 -3.57 5.32
CA VAL A 30 -7.54 -2.30 4.94
C VAL A 30 -6.16 -2.21 5.55
N ILE A 31 -5.17 -1.84 4.74
CA ILE A 31 -3.80 -1.65 5.20
C ILE A 31 -3.36 -0.24 4.81
N CYS A 32 -3.11 0.59 5.80
CA CYS A 32 -2.66 1.95 5.58
C CYS A 32 -1.13 1.96 5.57
N LEU A 33 -0.55 2.48 4.50
CA LEU A 33 0.88 2.46 4.28
C LEU A 33 1.46 3.85 4.46
N GLN A 34 2.50 3.95 5.26
CA GLN A 34 3.23 5.19 5.46
C GLN A 34 4.64 5.05 4.92
N GLU A 35 5.21 6.16 4.49
CA GLU A 35 6.59 6.23 4.02
C GLU A 35 6.87 5.22 2.91
N ILE A 36 6.06 5.29 1.86
CA ILE A 36 6.26 4.40 0.71
C ILE A 36 7.54 4.73 -0.05
N ARG A 37 7.93 6.00 -0.11
CA ARG A 37 9.20 6.47 -0.69
C ARG A 37 9.45 5.95 -2.09
N ILE A 38 8.45 6.08 -2.93
CA ILE A 38 8.54 5.63 -4.31
C ILE A 38 7.75 6.61 -5.18
N MET A 39 8.14 6.72 -6.43
CA MET A 39 7.42 7.55 -7.37
C MET A 39 6.50 6.70 -8.22
N HIS A 40 5.49 7.33 -8.80
CA HIS A 40 4.47 6.64 -9.58
C HIS A 40 5.08 5.72 -10.64
N GLU A 41 6.08 6.19 -11.36
CA GLU A 41 6.67 5.42 -12.46
C GLU A 41 7.48 4.22 -11.99
N GLN A 42 7.71 4.10 -10.69
CA GLN A 42 8.47 2.98 -10.14
C GLN A 42 7.58 1.85 -9.61
N LEU A 43 6.26 2.03 -9.68
CA LEU A 43 5.34 1.02 -9.17
C LEU A 43 5.37 -0.23 -10.05
N THR A 44 5.34 -1.38 -9.40
CA THR A 44 5.24 -2.66 -10.09
C THR A 44 3.84 -3.23 -9.89
N GLU A 45 3.51 -4.27 -10.64
CA GLU A 45 2.20 -4.89 -10.50
C GLU A 45 1.96 -5.44 -9.11
N ILE A 46 2.97 -6.05 -8.50
CA ILE A 46 2.80 -6.60 -7.16
C ILE A 46 2.56 -5.50 -6.14
N MET A 47 3.13 -4.32 -6.36
CA MET A 47 2.88 -3.19 -5.48
C MET A 47 1.48 -2.64 -5.64
N LEU A 48 0.92 -2.74 -6.85
CA LEU A 48 -0.41 -2.22 -7.11
C LEU A 48 -1.52 -3.16 -6.66
N ASN A 49 -1.31 -4.46 -6.84
CA ASN A 49 -2.35 -5.45 -6.51
C ASN A 49 -1.75 -6.66 -5.81
N PRO A 50 -1.22 -6.49 -4.61
CA PRO A 50 -0.66 -7.63 -3.90
C PRO A 50 -1.77 -8.49 -3.31
N VAL A 51 -1.62 -9.80 -3.36
CA VAL A 51 -2.54 -10.75 -2.70
C VAL A 51 -4.00 -10.45 -2.99
N ASN A 52 -4.31 -10.04 -4.21
CA ASN A 52 -5.67 -9.73 -4.63
C ASN A 52 -6.27 -8.51 -3.92
N LEU A 53 -5.42 -7.64 -3.40
CA LEU A 53 -5.88 -6.39 -2.82
C LEU A 53 -5.86 -5.29 -3.89
N ASN A 54 -6.72 -4.32 -3.71
CA ASN A 54 -6.69 -3.10 -4.50
C ASN A 54 -5.82 -2.08 -3.81
N SER A 55 -5.42 -1.05 -4.55
CA SER A 55 -4.54 -0.04 -3.96
C SER A 55 -4.91 1.35 -4.41
N SER A 56 -4.52 2.31 -3.60
CA SER A 56 -4.57 3.72 -3.93
C SER A 56 -3.35 4.37 -3.28
N PHE A 57 -2.56 5.10 -4.07
CA PHE A 57 -1.33 5.72 -3.59
C PHE A 57 -1.38 7.22 -3.77
N GLU A 58 -0.74 7.93 -2.85
CA GLU A 58 -0.54 9.36 -2.94
C GLU A 58 0.95 9.61 -2.76
N PHE A 59 1.58 10.14 -3.81
CA PHE A 59 3.03 10.25 -3.85
C PHE A 59 3.46 11.62 -3.36
N ALA A 60 4.65 11.68 -2.74
CA ALA A 60 5.25 12.93 -2.39
C ALA A 60 5.66 13.67 -3.67
N GLU A 61 5.72 14.99 -3.58
CA GLU A 61 6.10 15.78 -4.74
C GLU A 61 7.58 15.63 -5.07
N LYS A 62 8.40 15.37 -4.07
CA LYS A 62 9.83 15.26 -4.25
C LYS A 62 10.28 13.82 -4.13
N ARG A 63 11.19 13.43 -5.00
CA ARG A 63 11.72 12.08 -5.01
C ARG A 63 12.37 11.76 -3.67
N GLY A 64 12.13 10.57 -3.17
CA GLY A 64 12.72 10.09 -1.94
C GLY A 64 12.01 10.55 -0.68
N TYR A 65 11.04 11.43 -0.80
CA TYR A 65 10.25 11.84 0.35
C TYR A 65 9.16 10.83 0.62
N SER A 66 8.52 10.99 1.77
CA SER A 66 7.41 10.12 2.15
C SER A 66 6.28 10.22 1.15
N GLY A 67 5.46 9.22 1.13
CA GLY A 67 4.19 9.20 0.45
C GLY A 67 3.36 8.21 1.22
N VAL A 68 2.09 8.11 0.90
CA VAL A 68 1.20 7.20 1.61
C VAL A 68 0.43 6.36 0.62
N GLY A 69 -0.10 5.25 1.10
CA GLY A 69 -0.92 4.40 0.28
C GLY A 69 -1.88 3.62 1.13
N ILE A 70 -2.77 2.92 0.45
CA ILE A 70 -3.73 2.08 1.13
C ILE A 70 -4.00 0.87 0.25
N TYR A 71 -4.02 -0.30 0.87
CA TYR A 71 -4.49 -1.52 0.24
C TYR A 71 -5.84 -1.87 0.84
N PHE A 72 -6.75 -2.40 0.04
CA PHE A 72 -8.09 -2.73 0.53
C PHE A 72 -8.69 -3.88 -0.26
N ARG A 73 -9.54 -4.67 0.42
CA ARG A 73 -10.16 -5.85 -0.15
C ARG A 73 -11.39 -5.55 -0.97
N LYS A 74 -12.16 -4.59 -0.51
CA LYS A 74 -13.47 -4.34 -1.09
C LYS A 74 -13.35 -3.79 -2.49
N SER A 75 -14.39 -4.02 -3.27
CA SER A 75 -14.46 -3.43 -4.59
C SER A 75 -14.53 -1.91 -4.48
N PRO A 76 -14.16 -1.20 -5.53
CA PRO A 76 -14.24 0.26 -5.51
C PRO A 76 -15.63 0.81 -5.18
N ASP A 77 -16.67 0.04 -5.46
CA ASP A 77 -18.04 0.48 -5.18
C ASP A 77 -18.28 0.72 -3.71
N SER A 78 -17.62 -0.03 -2.85
CA SER A 78 -17.85 0.07 -1.43
C SER A 78 -16.92 1.04 -0.76
N ILE A 79 -16.04 1.70 -1.49
CA ILE A 79 -15.10 2.67 -0.97
C ILE A 79 -15.24 3.94 -1.78
N GLN A 80 -15.67 5.00 -1.11
CA GLN A 80 -15.84 6.26 -1.80
C GLN A 80 -14.51 6.97 -1.93
N LYS A 81 -14.37 7.70 -3.02
CA LYS A 81 -13.20 8.50 -3.21
C LYS A 81 -13.07 9.51 -2.10
N GLY A 82 -11.87 9.71 -1.65
CA GLY A 82 -11.63 10.69 -0.63
C GLY A 82 -11.82 10.19 0.78
N ILE A 83 -12.12 8.94 0.93
CA ILE A 83 -12.14 8.33 2.24
C ILE A 83 -10.78 8.44 2.88
N GLY A 84 -9.86 8.38 2.08
CA GLY A 84 -8.46 8.29 2.45
C GLY A 84 -8.11 9.01 3.62
#